data_387df555afd052a48af4e7ced559ff8c
#
_entry.id   387df555afd052a48af4e7ced559ff8c
#
_cell.length_a   1.000
_cell.length_b   1.000
_cell.length_c   1.000
_cell.angle_alpha   90.00
_cell.angle_beta   90.00
_cell.angle_gamma   90.00
#
_symmetry.space_group_name_H-M   'P 1'
#
loop_
_entity.id
_entity.type
_entity.pdbx_description
1 polymer ?
#
loop_
_entity_poly.entity_id
_entity_poly.type
_entity_poly.pdbx_seq_one_letter_code
_entity_poly.pdbx_strand_id
1 'polypeptide(L)'
;MEKKTPQAIQPSPVSQFVRIFSFLCLLALWIPNALADPVSELASFSVFDKVDLAALAKGDPNVAHGTPMGGRYISAQSCFVVAAPPMRVAEAMRQWNPARHSDLKVLLHSDLSSSPGPANFSRLSSAPDNGAVRSLVSATQKLSTDLQISKEEAKKLPAASMGSGAMPAPIAAFWADVLSSRARAFSSGGSAAQPPYDHTEQAVRPSEEFNGLLRQQDKIRRQFSGLIDSSGIGRGSGSLRPELFWELLTADEQGVLTLGASYRHSGPNGTYQAADALYYASGGYYVGLTLYQMWPVDIGGRPSTLVWRGDFISSATIASLHGIERVASESAMMRDISKAITAFRRDMGGGR
;
A
#
# COMPACT_ATOMS: atom_id res chain seq x y z
N MET A 1 21.83 84.14 44.03
CA MET A 1 21.18 83.38 42.85
C MET A 1 22.16 82.33 42.43
N GLU A 2 22.00 81.15 42.98
CA GLU A 2 22.88 80.00 42.67
C GLU A 2 22.20 79.11 41.63
N LYS A 3 22.86 78.93 40.48
CA LYS A 3 22.39 78.07 39.41
C LYS A 3 22.75 76.64 39.75
N LYS A 4 21.74 75.79 40.04
CA LYS A 4 21.88 74.33 40.13
C LYS A 4 21.98 73.70 38.72
N THR A 5 23.09 73.03 38.50
CA THR A 5 23.32 72.19 37.33
C THR A 5 22.55 70.86 37.46
N PRO A 6 21.85 70.34 36.42
CA PRO A 6 21.16 69.08 36.55
C PRO A 6 22.15 67.88 36.50
N GLN A 7 22.03 67.00 37.48
CA GLN A 7 22.75 65.72 37.53
C GLN A 7 22.22 64.73 36.44
N ALA A 8 23.15 64.18 35.63
CA ALA A 8 22.86 63.14 34.68
C ALA A 8 22.54 61.83 35.42
N ILE A 9 21.38 61.24 35.15
CA ILE A 9 20.95 59.96 35.65
C ILE A 9 21.73 58.85 34.91
N GLN A 10 22.63 58.17 35.66
CA GLN A 10 23.27 56.97 35.12
C GLN A 10 22.26 55.83 35.06
N PRO A 11 22.17 55.04 33.88
CA PRO A 11 21.29 53.91 33.82
C PRO A 11 21.79 52.77 34.72
N SER A 12 20.86 52.14 35.44
CA SER A 12 21.13 51.03 36.35
C SER A 12 21.66 49.77 35.61
N PRO A 13 22.54 48.97 36.26
CA PRO A 13 23.13 47.80 35.65
C PRO A 13 22.09 46.70 35.23
N VAL A 14 20.86 46.79 35.76
CA VAL A 14 19.77 45.84 35.41
C VAL A 14 19.29 46.00 33.97
N SER A 15 19.40 47.20 33.36
CA SER A 15 18.95 47.45 32.00
C SER A 15 19.88 46.85 30.91
N GLN A 16 21.14 46.62 31.25
CA GLN A 16 22.09 46.00 30.32
C GLN A 16 21.93 44.47 30.26
N PHE A 17 21.60 43.82 31.38
CA PHE A 17 21.33 42.36 31.38
C PHE A 17 20.09 41.99 30.60
N VAL A 18 19.04 42.78 30.64
CA VAL A 18 17.80 42.51 29.89
C VAL A 18 18.00 42.61 28.37
N ARG A 19 18.85 43.52 27.90
CA ARG A 19 19.14 43.69 26.47
C ARG A 19 20.00 42.54 25.90
N ILE A 20 20.95 42.01 26.68
CA ILE A 20 21.80 40.88 26.27
C ILE A 20 20.98 39.57 26.26
N PHE A 21 20.06 39.38 27.22
CA PHE A 21 19.20 38.19 27.25
C PHE A 21 18.17 38.18 26.13
N SER A 22 17.63 39.33 25.74
CA SER A 22 16.71 39.44 24.59
C SER A 22 17.40 39.16 23.25
N PHE A 23 18.69 39.47 23.10
CA PHE A 23 19.43 39.19 21.88
C PHE A 23 19.84 37.70 21.75
N LEU A 24 20.13 37.02 22.87
CA LEU A 24 20.40 35.61 22.92
C LEU A 24 19.13 34.74 22.65
N CYS A 25 17.96 35.19 23.12
CA CYS A 25 16.69 34.50 22.82
C CYS A 25 16.26 34.65 21.37
N LEU A 26 16.63 35.71 20.66
CA LEU A 26 16.33 35.90 19.25
C LEU A 26 17.24 35.06 18.31
N LEU A 27 18.46 34.73 18.76
CA LEU A 27 19.36 33.84 18.01
C LEU A 27 19.02 32.34 18.17
N ALA A 28 18.30 31.95 19.22
CA ALA A 28 17.86 30.57 19.45
C ALA A 28 16.66 30.16 18.59
N LEU A 29 15.98 31.10 17.91
CA LEU A 29 14.82 30.83 17.05
C LEU A 29 15.19 30.53 15.57
N TRP A 30 16.46 30.62 15.24
CA TRP A 30 16.98 30.20 13.92
C TRP A 30 17.77 28.89 14.02
N ILE A 31 17.22 27.87 14.67
CA ILE A 31 17.62 26.50 14.35
C ILE A 31 16.88 26.17 13.05
N PRO A 32 17.56 26.08 11.91
CA PRO A 32 16.91 25.49 10.73
C PRO A 32 16.44 24.13 11.21
N ASN A 33 15.15 23.84 11.11
CA ASN A 33 14.66 22.49 11.21
C ASN A 33 15.50 21.70 10.21
N ALA A 34 16.50 20.98 10.69
CA ALA A 34 17.30 20.09 9.88
C ALA A 34 16.28 19.04 9.37
N LEU A 35 15.74 19.30 8.17
CA LEU A 35 14.92 18.35 7.47
C LEU A 35 15.76 17.09 7.39
N ALA A 36 15.28 16.02 7.99
CA ALA A 36 15.97 14.73 7.86
C ALA A 36 16.17 14.48 6.36
N ASP A 37 17.40 14.24 5.95
CA ASP A 37 17.71 13.94 4.55
C ASP A 37 16.89 12.72 4.12
N PRO A 38 16.08 12.83 3.06
CA PRO A 38 15.23 11.73 2.58
C PRO A 38 15.97 10.42 2.35
N VAL A 39 17.23 10.48 1.88
CA VAL A 39 18.05 9.28 1.65
C VAL A 39 18.48 8.65 2.97
N SER A 40 18.86 9.47 3.95
CA SER A 40 19.21 9.00 5.30
C SER A 40 18.01 8.39 6.03
N GLU A 41 16.83 9.00 5.90
CA GLU A 41 15.59 8.44 6.45
C GLU A 41 15.24 7.11 5.78
N LEU A 42 15.30 7.03 4.44
CA LEU A 42 15.11 5.79 3.69
C LEU A 42 16.04 4.68 4.17
N ALA A 43 17.33 4.95 4.34
CA ALA A 43 18.33 4.00 4.80
C ALA A 43 18.06 3.48 6.22
N SER A 44 17.40 4.26 7.06
CA SER A 44 17.15 3.90 8.46
C SER A 44 16.20 2.71 8.65
N PHE A 45 15.25 2.51 7.73
CA PHE A 45 14.22 1.47 7.86
C PHE A 45 14.14 0.49 6.68
N SER A 46 14.71 0.83 5.52
CA SER A 46 14.65 0.01 4.30
C SER A 46 15.90 -0.84 4.10
N VAL A 47 15.92 -1.60 2.99
CA VAL A 47 17.11 -2.34 2.52
C VAL A 47 18.05 -1.50 1.65
N PHE A 48 17.71 -0.23 1.40
CA PHE A 48 18.48 0.69 0.58
C PHE A 48 19.32 1.61 1.47
N ASP A 49 20.59 1.29 1.64
CA ASP A 49 21.55 2.06 2.45
C ASP A 49 22.17 3.25 1.70
N LYS A 50 22.23 3.18 0.37
CA LYS A 50 22.73 4.23 -0.51
C LYS A 50 21.90 4.34 -1.77
N VAL A 51 21.47 5.55 -2.09
CA VAL A 51 20.63 5.83 -3.27
C VAL A 51 21.15 7.07 -3.99
N ASP A 52 21.41 6.92 -5.29
CA ASP A 52 21.70 8.04 -6.18
C ASP A 52 20.38 8.53 -6.82
N LEU A 53 19.90 9.67 -6.35
CA LEU A 53 18.64 10.26 -6.82
C LEU A 53 18.68 10.64 -8.30
N ALA A 54 19.84 11.10 -8.81
CA ALA A 54 19.98 11.49 -10.21
C ALA A 54 19.96 10.26 -11.14
N ALA A 55 20.55 9.15 -10.70
CA ALA A 55 20.48 7.87 -11.41
C ALA A 55 19.06 7.32 -11.41
N LEU A 56 18.35 7.34 -10.25
CA LEU A 56 16.95 6.89 -10.14
C LEU A 56 15.97 7.74 -10.96
N ALA A 57 16.24 9.03 -11.13
CA ALA A 57 15.39 9.90 -11.94
C ALA A 57 15.42 9.56 -13.42
N LYS A 58 16.53 9.00 -13.92
CA LYS A 58 16.77 8.69 -15.33
C LYS A 58 16.66 7.21 -15.65
N GLY A 59 16.96 6.35 -14.67
CA GLY A 59 17.05 4.90 -14.84
C GLY A 59 15.81 4.13 -14.37
N ASP A 60 15.95 2.83 -14.30
CA ASP A 60 14.95 1.91 -13.78
C ASP A 60 14.77 2.06 -12.25
N PRO A 61 13.63 1.63 -11.69
CA PRO A 61 13.48 1.55 -10.24
C PRO A 61 14.48 0.56 -9.64
N ASN A 62 15.05 0.89 -8.49
CA ASN A 62 15.77 -0.08 -7.69
C ASN A 62 14.75 -1.01 -7.02
N VAL A 63 14.86 -2.31 -7.27
CA VAL A 63 14.00 -3.33 -6.66
C VAL A 63 14.89 -4.38 -6.01
N ALA A 64 14.60 -4.73 -4.77
CA ALA A 64 15.39 -5.66 -3.97
C ALA A 64 14.49 -6.59 -3.16
N HIS A 65 15.04 -7.73 -2.75
CA HIS A 65 14.41 -8.55 -1.72
C HIS A 65 14.21 -7.71 -0.46
N GLY A 66 13.07 -7.85 0.18
CA GLY A 66 12.83 -7.22 1.47
C GLY A 66 13.62 -7.90 2.60
N THR A 67 13.46 -7.43 3.82
CA THR A 67 13.98 -8.15 4.98
C THR A 67 13.40 -9.57 5.00
N PRO A 68 14.22 -10.63 5.17
CA PRO A 68 13.74 -12.00 5.17
C PRO A 68 12.60 -12.23 6.15
N MET A 69 11.57 -12.92 5.69
CA MET A 69 10.38 -13.28 6.47
C MET A 69 10.25 -14.81 6.52
N GLY A 70 9.82 -15.32 7.67
CA GLY A 70 9.62 -16.76 7.86
C GLY A 70 8.23 -17.24 7.45
N GLY A 71 8.08 -18.58 7.32
CA GLY A 71 6.79 -19.22 7.04
C GLY A 71 6.22 -18.82 5.68
N ARG A 72 4.94 -18.42 5.67
CA ARG A 72 4.15 -18.09 4.47
C ARG A 72 4.24 -16.63 4.04
N TYR A 73 5.24 -15.89 4.51
CA TYR A 73 5.40 -14.46 4.26
C TYR A 73 6.59 -14.17 3.38
N ILE A 74 6.42 -13.30 2.39
CA ILE A 74 7.49 -12.75 1.57
C ILE A 74 7.39 -11.24 1.50
N SER A 75 8.51 -10.59 1.20
CA SER A 75 8.53 -9.15 0.96
C SER A 75 9.53 -8.76 -0.13
N ALA A 76 9.19 -7.69 -0.83
CA ALA A 76 10.09 -6.98 -1.73
C ALA A 76 10.04 -5.49 -1.40
N GLN A 77 11.13 -4.80 -1.69
CA GLN A 77 11.18 -3.35 -1.54
C GLN A 77 11.67 -2.71 -2.85
N SER A 78 11.19 -1.52 -3.10
CA SER A 78 11.65 -0.74 -4.25
C SER A 78 11.80 0.73 -3.89
N CYS A 79 12.67 1.44 -4.61
CA CYS A 79 12.73 2.89 -4.57
C CYS A 79 12.90 3.45 -5.98
N PHE A 80 12.29 4.59 -6.22
CA PHE A 80 12.26 5.26 -7.52
C PHE A 80 12.00 6.75 -7.37
N VAL A 81 12.28 7.50 -8.42
CA VAL A 81 12.00 8.94 -8.47
C VAL A 81 10.90 9.23 -9.49
N VAL A 82 10.00 10.14 -9.15
CA VAL A 82 8.97 10.69 -10.03
C VAL A 82 9.18 12.20 -10.16
N ALA A 83 9.16 12.73 -11.39
CA ALA A 83 9.38 14.15 -11.67
C ALA A 83 8.11 14.98 -11.40
N ALA A 84 7.60 14.94 -10.18
CA ALA A 84 6.45 15.68 -9.68
C ALA A 84 6.51 15.81 -8.17
N PRO A 85 5.90 16.84 -7.54
CA PRO A 85 5.82 16.95 -6.08
C PRO A 85 5.02 15.80 -5.46
N PRO A 86 5.28 15.42 -4.17
CA PRO A 86 4.66 14.27 -3.51
C PRO A 86 3.12 14.24 -3.55
N MET A 87 2.47 15.37 -3.35
CA MET A 87 1.01 15.47 -3.42
C MET A 87 0.49 15.07 -4.82
N ARG A 88 1.17 15.47 -5.89
CA ARG A 88 0.80 15.11 -7.27
C ARG A 88 1.02 13.63 -7.53
N VAL A 89 2.10 13.06 -6.99
CA VAL A 89 2.38 11.62 -7.08
C VAL A 89 1.32 10.81 -6.33
N ALA A 90 1.01 11.20 -5.11
CA ALA A 90 -0.02 10.54 -4.29
C ALA A 90 -1.41 10.59 -4.96
N GLU A 91 -1.79 11.73 -5.56
CA GLU A 91 -3.05 11.85 -6.29
C GLU A 91 -3.06 11.04 -7.58
N ALA A 92 -1.95 11.01 -8.33
CA ALA A 92 -1.85 10.19 -9.53
C ALA A 92 -1.94 8.69 -9.19
N MET A 93 -1.29 8.23 -8.11
CA MET A 93 -1.41 6.85 -7.64
C MET A 93 -2.86 6.50 -7.27
N ARG A 94 -3.59 7.44 -6.69
CA ARG A 94 -5.01 7.26 -6.37
C ARG A 94 -5.88 6.99 -7.60
N GLN A 95 -5.58 7.67 -8.70
CA GLN A 95 -6.36 7.61 -9.94
C GLN A 95 -5.83 6.57 -10.93
N TRP A 96 -4.69 5.95 -10.59
CA TRP A 96 -4.04 5.02 -11.51
C TRP A 96 -4.81 3.71 -11.63
N ASN A 97 -5.07 3.32 -12.86
CA ASN A 97 -5.78 2.09 -13.17
C ASN A 97 -4.84 1.09 -13.87
N PRO A 98 -4.35 0.08 -13.15
CA PRO A 98 -3.41 -0.91 -13.71
C PRO A 98 -4.03 -1.76 -14.84
N ALA A 99 -5.35 -1.91 -14.89
CA ALA A 99 -6.02 -2.65 -15.96
C ALA A 99 -5.95 -1.98 -17.36
N ARG A 100 -5.44 -0.74 -17.44
CA ARG A 100 -5.15 -0.09 -18.73
C ARG A 100 -3.85 -0.56 -19.38
N HIS A 101 -3.04 -1.30 -18.66
CA HIS A 101 -1.73 -1.80 -19.08
C HIS A 101 -1.78 -3.30 -19.30
N SER A 102 -1.73 -3.72 -20.55
CA SER A 102 -1.84 -5.15 -20.93
C SER A 102 -0.66 -6.02 -20.47
N ASP A 103 0.47 -5.39 -20.15
CA ASP A 103 1.66 -6.03 -19.61
C ASP A 103 1.61 -6.24 -18.07
N LEU A 104 0.60 -5.67 -17.41
CA LEU A 104 0.29 -5.93 -16.02
C LEU A 104 -0.78 -7.03 -15.91
N LYS A 105 -0.73 -7.75 -14.82
CA LYS A 105 -1.59 -8.92 -14.61
C LYS A 105 -2.99 -8.57 -14.09
N VAL A 106 -3.42 -7.31 -14.18
CA VAL A 106 -4.74 -6.84 -13.74
C VAL A 106 -5.69 -6.80 -14.94
N LEU A 107 -6.72 -7.61 -14.89
CA LEU A 107 -7.70 -7.76 -15.97
C LEU A 107 -8.88 -6.78 -15.84
N LEU A 108 -9.34 -6.57 -14.60
CA LEU A 108 -10.38 -5.60 -14.25
C LEU A 108 -9.96 -4.87 -12.98
N HIS A 109 -10.27 -3.57 -12.91
CA HIS A 109 -10.11 -2.73 -11.73
C HIS A 109 -11.29 -1.77 -11.63
N SER A 110 -11.84 -1.58 -10.45
CA SER A 110 -12.90 -0.60 -10.18
C SER A 110 -12.90 -0.16 -8.73
N ASP A 111 -13.10 1.15 -8.54
CA ASP A 111 -13.39 1.69 -7.23
C ASP A 111 -14.77 1.22 -6.73
N LEU A 112 -14.90 1.10 -5.42
CA LEU A 112 -16.14 0.76 -4.76
C LEU A 112 -16.77 1.99 -4.12
N SER A 113 -18.10 2.03 -4.10
CA SER A 113 -18.83 3.04 -3.35
C SER A 113 -18.66 2.85 -1.84
N SER A 114 -19.00 3.88 -1.07
CA SER A 114 -19.01 3.81 0.40
C SER A 114 -19.99 2.78 0.97
N SER A 115 -20.96 2.34 0.17
CA SER A 115 -21.94 1.30 0.51
C SER A 115 -21.91 0.21 -0.57
N PRO A 116 -20.93 -0.70 -0.56
CA PRO A 116 -20.75 -1.69 -1.60
C PRO A 116 -21.95 -2.65 -1.69
N GLY A 117 -22.41 -2.90 -2.91
CA GLY A 117 -23.47 -3.86 -3.21
C GLY A 117 -23.13 -4.70 -4.46
N PRO A 118 -23.93 -5.74 -4.79
CA PRO A 118 -23.65 -6.62 -5.93
C PRO A 118 -23.50 -5.88 -7.27
N ALA A 119 -24.21 -4.75 -7.45
CA ALA A 119 -24.13 -3.94 -8.68
C ALA A 119 -22.72 -3.35 -8.93
N ASN A 120 -21.91 -3.13 -7.89
CA ASN A 120 -20.54 -2.65 -8.03
C ASN A 120 -19.62 -3.68 -8.74
N PHE A 121 -20.05 -4.95 -8.81
CA PHE A 121 -19.32 -6.04 -9.40
C PHE A 121 -19.91 -6.51 -10.75
N SER A 122 -20.80 -5.73 -11.36
CA SER A 122 -21.46 -6.06 -12.63
C SER A 122 -20.46 -6.30 -13.78
N ARG A 123 -19.28 -5.68 -13.73
CA ARG A 123 -18.21 -5.91 -14.72
C ARG A 123 -17.65 -7.34 -14.73
N LEU A 124 -17.95 -8.16 -13.71
CA LEU A 124 -17.60 -9.59 -13.74
C LEU A 124 -18.21 -10.33 -14.93
N SER A 125 -19.42 -9.95 -15.35
CA SER A 125 -20.07 -10.52 -16.53
C SER A 125 -19.35 -10.23 -17.85
N SER A 126 -18.50 -9.20 -17.88
CA SER A 126 -17.67 -8.82 -19.02
C SER A 126 -16.19 -9.18 -18.83
N ALA A 127 -15.87 -10.11 -17.91
CA ALA A 127 -14.52 -10.60 -17.73
C ALA A 127 -13.97 -11.17 -19.05
N PRO A 128 -12.67 -10.97 -19.37
CA PRO A 128 -12.10 -11.43 -20.62
C PRO A 128 -12.10 -12.96 -20.71
N ASP A 129 -12.32 -13.48 -21.92
CA ASP A 129 -12.23 -14.93 -22.16
C ASP A 129 -10.76 -15.36 -22.31
N ASN A 130 -10.14 -15.71 -21.18
CA ASN A 130 -8.76 -16.19 -21.13
C ASN A 130 -8.59 -17.36 -20.15
N GLY A 131 -7.39 -17.93 -20.11
CA GLY A 131 -7.07 -19.09 -19.27
C GLY A 131 -7.30 -18.82 -17.78
N ALA A 132 -6.93 -17.63 -17.30
CA ALA A 132 -7.05 -17.27 -15.90
C ALA A 132 -8.52 -17.19 -15.45
N VAL A 133 -9.39 -16.54 -16.23
CA VAL A 133 -10.83 -16.45 -15.92
C VAL A 133 -11.48 -17.84 -15.98
N ARG A 134 -11.16 -18.66 -16.99
CA ARG A 134 -11.66 -20.03 -17.06
C ARG A 134 -11.20 -20.89 -15.89
N SER A 135 -9.96 -20.71 -15.41
CA SER A 135 -9.44 -21.37 -14.21
C SER A 135 -10.25 -21.00 -12.96
N LEU A 136 -10.52 -19.71 -12.73
CA LEU A 136 -11.36 -19.25 -11.62
C LEU A 136 -12.77 -19.85 -11.67
N VAL A 137 -13.40 -19.84 -12.85
CA VAL A 137 -14.74 -20.43 -13.05
C VAL A 137 -14.71 -21.93 -12.74
N SER A 138 -13.73 -22.68 -13.27
CA SER A 138 -13.58 -24.11 -12.98
C SER A 138 -13.34 -24.39 -11.51
N ALA A 139 -12.48 -23.63 -10.85
CA ALA A 139 -12.22 -23.74 -9.41
C ALA A 139 -13.49 -23.49 -8.60
N THR A 140 -14.28 -22.47 -8.98
CA THR A 140 -15.54 -22.14 -8.33
C THR A 140 -16.57 -23.26 -8.50
N GLN A 141 -16.77 -23.77 -9.71
CA GLN A 141 -17.72 -24.84 -10.01
C GLN A 141 -17.41 -26.14 -9.25
N LYS A 142 -16.13 -26.44 -9.06
CA LYS A 142 -15.65 -27.65 -8.36
C LYS A 142 -15.53 -27.44 -6.85
N LEU A 143 -15.75 -26.24 -6.35
CA LEU A 143 -15.45 -25.86 -4.97
C LEU A 143 -14.03 -26.31 -4.60
N SER A 144 -13.05 -25.90 -5.43
CA SER A 144 -11.64 -26.26 -5.24
C SER A 144 -11.13 -25.86 -3.86
N THR A 145 -10.26 -26.68 -3.28
CA THR A 145 -9.60 -26.40 -2.01
C THR A 145 -8.73 -25.13 -2.04
N ASP A 146 -8.34 -24.67 -3.24
CA ASP A 146 -7.55 -23.45 -3.41
C ASP A 146 -8.37 -22.16 -3.29
N LEU A 147 -9.72 -22.27 -3.32
CA LEU A 147 -10.58 -21.12 -3.12
C LEU A 147 -10.50 -20.61 -1.69
N GLN A 148 -10.44 -19.30 -1.52
CA GLN A 148 -10.38 -18.66 -0.22
C GLN A 148 -11.73 -18.02 0.12
N ILE A 149 -12.66 -18.88 0.52
CA ILE A 149 -14.01 -18.51 0.95
C ILE A 149 -14.31 -19.14 2.32
N SER A 150 -15.36 -18.67 2.97
CA SER A 150 -15.84 -19.27 4.20
C SER A 150 -16.78 -20.45 3.94
N LYS A 151 -16.97 -21.30 4.95
CA LYS A 151 -17.99 -22.37 4.92
C LYS A 151 -19.38 -21.86 4.58
N GLU A 152 -19.74 -20.69 5.10
CA GLU A 152 -21.04 -20.08 4.85
C GLU A 152 -21.17 -19.53 3.41
N GLU A 153 -20.07 -19.04 2.84
CA GLU A 153 -20.04 -18.62 1.44
C GLU A 153 -20.12 -19.84 0.52
N ALA A 154 -19.39 -20.92 0.83
CA ALA A 154 -19.42 -22.16 0.07
C ALA A 154 -20.85 -22.78 -0.06
N LYS A 155 -21.67 -22.67 0.98
CA LYS A 155 -23.07 -23.15 0.96
C LYS A 155 -23.96 -22.40 -0.05
N LYS A 156 -23.56 -21.20 -0.47
CA LYS A 156 -24.31 -20.38 -1.42
C LYS A 156 -23.94 -20.64 -2.88
N LEU A 157 -22.98 -21.54 -3.11
CA LEU A 157 -22.57 -21.90 -4.46
C LEU A 157 -23.73 -22.54 -5.21
N PRO A 158 -24.12 -22.02 -6.39
CA PRO A 158 -25.23 -22.58 -7.14
C PRO A 158 -24.92 -24.01 -7.59
N ALA A 159 -25.88 -24.93 -7.41
CA ALA A 159 -25.79 -26.29 -7.90
C ALA A 159 -25.71 -26.26 -9.43
N ALA A 160 -24.65 -26.85 -9.98
CA ALA A 160 -24.42 -27.07 -11.43
C ALA A 160 -24.77 -25.85 -12.32
N SER A 161 -23.95 -24.82 -12.32
CA SER A 161 -24.11 -23.68 -13.21
C SER A 161 -23.53 -23.96 -14.60
N MET A 162 -24.33 -24.58 -15.45
CA MET A 162 -24.09 -24.67 -16.88
C MET A 162 -24.48 -23.33 -17.52
N GLY A 163 -23.54 -22.38 -17.57
CA GLY A 163 -23.70 -21.14 -18.33
C GLY A 163 -22.72 -21.08 -19.48
N SER A 164 -23.06 -20.35 -20.53
CA SER A 164 -22.15 -20.03 -21.64
C SER A 164 -21.39 -18.75 -21.32
N GLY A 165 -20.15 -18.60 -21.86
CA GLY A 165 -19.32 -17.44 -21.72
C GLY A 165 -18.17 -17.65 -20.76
N ALA A 166 -17.21 -16.68 -20.77
CA ALA A 166 -15.99 -16.74 -19.95
C ALA A 166 -16.30 -16.74 -18.45
N MET A 167 -17.29 -15.94 -18.04
CA MET A 167 -17.80 -15.87 -16.67
C MET A 167 -19.31 -16.09 -16.68
N PRO A 168 -19.79 -17.35 -16.47
CA PRO A 168 -21.21 -17.66 -16.46
C PRO A 168 -22.00 -16.82 -15.45
N ALA A 169 -23.20 -16.39 -15.81
CA ALA A 169 -24.01 -15.49 -14.97
C ALA A 169 -24.22 -15.97 -13.52
N PRO A 170 -24.48 -17.27 -13.22
CA PRO A 170 -24.59 -17.74 -11.84
C PRO A 170 -23.26 -17.63 -11.06
N ILE A 171 -22.12 -17.83 -11.73
CA ILE A 171 -20.79 -17.68 -11.12
C ILE A 171 -20.49 -16.20 -10.85
N ALA A 172 -20.79 -15.32 -11.82
CA ALA A 172 -20.66 -13.87 -11.64
C ALA A 172 -21.53 -13.36 -10.48
N ALA A 173 -22.78 -13.83 -10.37
CA ALA A 173 -23.66 -13.48 -9.27
C ALA A 173 -23.16 -13.98 -7.91
N PHE A 174 -22.69 -15.21 -7.82
CA PHE A 174 -22.07 -15.77 -6.61
C PHE A 174 -20.91 -14.89 -6.14
N TRP A 175 -19.96 -14.56 -7.04
CA TRP A 175 -18.84 -13.71 -6.68
C TRP A 175 -19.26 -12.28 -6.34
N ALA A 176 -20.25 -11.71 -7.03
CA ALA A 176 -20.78 -10.39 -6.69
C ALA A 176 -21.36 -10.36 -5.27
N ASP A 177 -22.06 -11.42 -4.83
CA ASP A 177 -22.57 -11.56 -3.48
C ASP A 177 -21.47 -11.73 -2.44
N VAL A 178 -20.47 -12.59 -2.68
CA VAL A 178 -19.31 -12.80 -1.81
C VAL A 178 -18.54 -11.48 -1.63
N LEU A 179 -18.15 -10.85 -2.74
CA LEU A 179 -17.37 -9.62 -2.72
C LEU A 179 -18.12 -8.47 -2.04
N SER A 180 -19.41 -8.29 -2.34
CA SER A 180 -20.21 -7.23 -1.71
C SER A 180 -20.39 -7.45 -0.21
N SER A 181 -20.57 -8.71 0.22
CA SER A 181 -20.69 -9.06 1.65
C SER A 181 -19.38 -8.77 2.40
N ARG A 182 -18.24 -9.18 1.84
CA ARG A 182 -16.92 -8.92 2.42
C ARG A 182 -16.55 -7.45 2.42
N ALA A 183 -16.87 -6.71 1.36
CA ALA A 183 -16.63 -5.27 1.30
C ALA A 183 -17.45 -4.52 2.36
N ARG A 184 -18.72 -4.90 2.59
CA ARG A 184 -19.55 -4.34 3.68
C ARG A 184 -19.00 -4.70 5.06
N ALA A 185 -18.57 -5.94 5.27
CA ALA A 185 -17.95 -6.36 6.52
C ALA A 185 -16.69 -5.53 6.82
N PHE A 186 -15.85 -5.30 5.81
CA PHE A 186 -14.67 -4.45 5.95
C PHE A 186 -15.06 -2.99 6.28
N SER A 187 -16.01 -2.43 5.58
CA SER A 187 -16.49 -1.05 5.84
C SER A 187 -17.01 -0.88 7.27
N SER A 188 -17.59 -1.91 7.87
CA SER A 188 -18.18 -1.84 9.22
C SER A 188 -17.17 -2.13 10.34
N GLY A 189 -16.23 -3.02 10.13
CA GLY A 189 -15.36 -3.52 11.21
C GLY A 189 -13.91 -3.83 10.80
N GLY A 190 -13.44 -3.30 9.64
CA GLY A 190 -12.08 -3.49 9.16
C GLY A 190 -11.74 -4.96 8.88
N SER A 191 -10.45 -5.28 8.91
CA SER A 191 -9.96 -6.64 8.66
C SER A 191 -10.42 -7.65 9.71
N ALA A 192 -10.72 -7.21 10.94
CA ALA A 192 -11.22 -8.10 12.00
C ALA A 192 -12.62 -8.64 11.71
N ALA A 193 -13.44 -7.91 10.94
CA ALA A 193 -14.80 -8.33 10.57
C ALA A 193 -14.82 -9.25 9.33
N GLN A 194 -13.67 -9.53 8.72
CA GLN A 194 -13.62 -10.41 7.55
C GLN A 194 -13.95 -11.86 7.94
N PRO A 195 -14.85 -12.52 7.18
CA PRO A 195 -15.03 -13.96 7.31
C PRO A 195 -13.71 -14.71 7.11
N PRO A 196 -13.46 -15.79 7.88
CA PRO A 196 -12.27 -16.59 7.67
C PRO A 196 -12.30 -17.31 6.33
N TYR A 197 -11.15 -17.81 5.88
CA TYR A 197 -11.03 -18.79 4.81
C TYR A 197 -11.06 -20.16 5.50
N ASP A 198 -12.23 -20.78 5.60
CA ASP A 198 -12.42 -22.01 6.38
C ASP A 198 -13.33 -23.05 5.72
N HIS A 199 -13.58 -22.93 4.40
CA HIS A 199 -14.34 -23.96 3.67
C HIS A 199 -13.59 -25.29 3.61
N THR A 200 -12.28 -25.26 3.82
CA THR A 200 -11.42 -26.44 4.01
C THR A 200 -11.11 -26.66 5.50
N GLU A 201 -10.23 -27.62 5.81
CA GLU A 201 -9.88 -27.98 7.19
C GLU A 201 -9.11 -26.88 7.94
N GLN A 202 -8.29 -26.08 7.23
CA GLN A 202 -7.51 -25.01 7.84
C GLN A 202 -8.26 -23.67 7.78
N ALA A 203 -8.53 -23.10 8.94
CA ALA A 203 -9.10 -21.75 9.01
C ALA A 203 -7.99 -20.69 9.00
N VAL A 204 -8.05 -19.73 8.05
CA VAL A 204 -7.14 -18.59 7.99
C VAL A 204 -7.95 -17.30 8.17
N ARG A 205 -7.48 -16.40 9.03
CA ARG A 205 -8.12 -15.12 9.30
C ARG A 205 -7.29 -13.96 8.70
N PRO A 206 -7.85 -13.18 7.78
CA PRO A 206 -7.13 -12.06 7.15
C PRO A 206 -6.48 -11.10 8.15
N SER A 207 -7.14 -10.79 9.26
CA SER A 207 -6.58 -9.91 10.30
C SER A 207 -5.33 -10.48 10.98
N GLU A 208 -5.28 -11.80 11.20
CA GLU A 208 -4.11 -12.47 11.78
C GLU A 208 -2.94 -12.48 10.80
N GLU A 209 -3.24 -12.59 9.49
CA GLU A 209 -2.24 -12.54 8.43
C GLU A 209 -1.58 -11.16 8.34
N PHE A 210 -2.36 -10.07 8.37
CA PHE A 210 -1.80 -8.72 8.43
C PHE A 210 -0.91 -8.52 9.67
N ASN A 211 -1.36 -8.99 10.81
CA ASN A 211 -0.57 -8.93 12.05
C ASN A 211 0.72 -9.74 11.92
N GLY A 212 0.67 -10.89 11.23
CA GLY A 212 1.82 -11.72 10.93
C GLY A 212 2.86 -11.00 10.06
N LEU A 213 2.41 -10.33 8.99
CA LEU A 213 3.26 -9.50 8.12
C LEU A 213 3.96 -8.40 8.92
N LEU A 214 3.19 -7.62 9.69
CA LEU A 214 3.71 -6.46 10.42
C LEU A 214 4.67 -6.85 11.57
N ARG A 215 4.44 -7.98 12.23
CA ARG A 215 5.32 -8.45 13.33
C ARG A 215 6.73 -8.78 12.87
N GLN A 216 6.92 -9.15 11.62
CA GLN A 216 8.24 -9.52 11.08
C GLN A 216 8.99 -8.32 10.48
N GLN A 217 8.41 -7.12 10.53
CA GLN A 217 8.94 -5.90 9.89
C GLN A 217 9.04 -4.73 10.88
N ASP A 218 9.79 -4.90 11.97
CA ASP A 218 9.83 -3.94 13.07
C ASP A 218 10.24 -2.53 12.68
N LYS A 219 11.24 -2.35 11.82
CA LYS A 219 11.68 -1.03 11.38
C LYS A 219 10.60 -0.34 10.56
N ILE A 220 10.01 -1.07 9.61
CA ILE A 220 8.94 -0.57 8.74
C ILE A 220 7.69 -0.27 9.58
N ARG A 221 7.30 -1.18 10.48
CA ARG A 221 6.17 -0.97 11.38
C ARG A 221 6.31 0.31 12.23
N ARG A 222 7.53 0.62 12.71
CA ARG A 222 7.80 1.88 13.44
C ARG A 222 7.68 3.10 12.54
N GLN A 223 8.25 3.05 11.32
CA GLN A 223 8.18 4.14 10.33
C GLN A 223 6.74 4.49 9.96
N PHE A 224 5.88 3.48 9.83
CA PHE A 224 4.49 3.61 9.42
C PHE A 224 3.49 3.53 10.58
N SER A 225 3.93 3.64 11.84
CA SER A 225 3.07 3.43 13.00
C SER A 225 1.82 4.31 12.99
N GLY A 226 1.96 5.60 12.68
CA GLY A 226 0.84 6.54 12.59
C GLY A 226 -0.20 6.13 11.54
N LEU A 227 0.24 5.73 10.34
CA LEU A 227 -0.65 5.27 9.28
C LEU A 227 -1.31 3.93 9.63
N ILE A 228 -0.54 2.95 10.15
CA ILE A 228 -1.04 1.62 10.53
C ILE A 228 -2.08 1.73 11.64
N ASP A 229 -1.81 2.52 12.68
CA ASP A 229 -2.73 2.70 13.81
C ASP A 229 -4.01 3.45 13.37
N SER A 230 -3.86 4.48 12.54
CA SER A 230 -5.00 5.27 12.05
C SER A 230 -5.85 4.52 11.02
N SER A 231 -5.27 3.62 10.23
CA SER A 231 -6.00 2.79 9.26
C SER A 231 -6.69 1.59 9.90
N GLY A 232 -6.19 1.10 11.05
CA GLY A 232 -6.68 -0.12 11.68
C GLY A 232 -6.30 -1.41 10.94
N ILE A 233 -5.30 -1.38 10.04
CA ILE A 233 -4.81 -2.58 9.33
C ILE A 233 -4.44 -3.69 10.33
N GLY A 234 -4.98 -4.89 10.10
CA GLY A 234 -4.82 -6.04 11.01
C GLY A 234 -5.71 -6.00 12.25
N ARG A 235 -6.56 -4.98 12.40
CA ARG A 235 -7.47 -4.78 13.53
C ARG A 235 -8.89 -4.46 13.04
N GLY A 236 -9.67 -3.79 13.87
CA GLY A 236 -10.95 -3.19 13.51
C GLY A 236 -10.79 -1.92 12.67
N SER A 237 -11.88 -1.19 12.51
CA SER A 237 -11.85 0.09 11.78
C SER A 237 -10.96 1.11 12.49
N GLY A 238 -10.13 1.81 11.71
CA GLY A 238 -9.34 2.95 12.18
C GLY A 238 -10.09 4.28 12.06
N SER A 239 -9.39 5.38 12.33
CA SER A 239 -9.89 6.75 12.16
C SER A 239 -9.80 7.24 10.71
N LEU A 240 -8.87 6.70 9.91
CA LEU A 240 -8.76 7.00 8.48
C LEU A 240 -9.82 6.21 7.71
N ARG A 241 -10.55 6.90 6.86
CA ARG A 241 -11.49 6.27 5.93
C ARG A 241 -10.74 5.74 4.71
N PRO A 242 -10.87 4.45 4.37
CA PRO A 242 -10.28 3.89 3.16
C PRO A 242 -11.07 4.28 1.91
N GLU A 243 -10.37 4.37 0.80
CA GLU A 243 -10.95 4.24 -0.54
C GLU A 243 -10.91 2.76 -0.90
N LEU A 244 -12.08 2.18 -1.17
CA LEU A 244 -12.20 0.75 -1.45
C LEU A 244 -12.16 0.50 -2.96
N PHE A 245 -11.57 -0.62 -3.34
CA PHE A 245 -11.52 -1.07 -4.74
C PHE A 245 -11.59 -2.60 -4.83
N TRP A 246 -11.84 -3.09 -6.03
CA TRP A 246 -11.75 -4.50 -6.35
C TRP A 246 -11.02 -4.73 -7.69
N GLU A 247 -10.42 -5.89 -7.81
CA GLU A 247 -9.71 -6.28 -9.00
C GLU A 247 -10.00 -7.74 -9.35
N LEU A 248 -9.93 -8.04 -10.64
CA LEU A 248 -9.70 -9.37 -11.17
C LEU A 248 -8.31 -9.38 -11.76
N LEU A 249 -7.44 -10.20 -11.23
CA LEU A 249 -6.05 -10.28 -11.68
C LEU A 249 -5.65 -11.74 -11.98
N THR A 250 -4.49 -11.93 -12.59
CA THR A 250 -3.87 -13.23 -12.82
C THR A 250 -2.74 -13.44 -11.81
N ALA A 251 -2.83 -14.49 -10.99
CA ALA A 251 -1.76 -14.97 -10.13
C ALA A 251 -1.51 -16.44 -10.46
N ASP A 252 -0.27 -16.82 -10.75
CA ASP A 252 0.13 -18.19 -11.11
C ASP A 252 -0.81 -18.83 -12.16
N GLU A 253 -1.10 -18.06 -13.23
CA GLU A 253 -2.01 -18.42 -14.33
C GLU A 253 -3.49 -18.61 -13.92
N GLN A 254 -3.84 -18.37 -12.67
CA GLN A 254 -5.21 -18.42 -12.17
C GLN A 254 -5.82 -17.03 -12.05
N GLY A 255 -7.13 -16.92 -12.31
CA GLY A 255 -7.89 -15.71 -12.04
C GLY A 255 -8.14 -15.56 -10.54
N VAL A 256 -7.81 -14.40 -10.01
CA VAL A 256 -8.00 -14.10 -8.60
C VAL A 256 -8.78 -12.80 -8.45
N LEU A 257 -9.88 -12.88 -7.72
CA LEU A 257 -10.68 -11.72 -7.32
C LEU A 257 -10.15 -11.16 -6.00
N THR A 258 -9.95 -9.85 -5.95
CA THR A 258 -9.43 -9.19 -4.75
C THR A 258 -10.30 -8.02 -4.31
N LEU A 259 -10.26 -7.73 -3.01
CA LEU A 259 -10.78 -6.50 -2.42
C LEU A 259 -9.66 -5.77 -1.72
N GLY A 260 -9.53 -4.50 -2.00
CA GLY A 260 -8.49 -3.63 -1.45
C GLY A 260 -9.05 -2.39 -0.78
N ALA A 261 -8.22 -1.83 0.10
CA ALA A 261 -8.46 -0.59 0.83
C ALA A 261 -7.21 0.28 0.78
N SER A 262 -7.33 1.45 0.17
CA SER A 262 -6.25 2.44 0.08
C SER A 262 -6.40 3.49 1.17
N TYR A 263 -5.30 3.76 1.87
CA TYR A 263 -5.20 4.79 2.90
C TYR A 263 -4.10 5.78 2.56
N ARG A 264 -4.29 7.04 2.92
CA ARG A 264 -3.30 8.09 2.70
C ARG A 264 -3.18 8.98 3.92
N HIS A 265 -1.96 9.40 4.18
CA HIS A 265 -1.63 10.28 5.30
C HIS A 265 -0.58 11.30 4.85
N SER A 266 -0.86 12.58 5.04
CA SER A 266 0.13 13.64 4.84
C SER A 266 1.00 13.76 6.09
N GLY A 267 2.30 13.68 5.91
CA GLY A 267 3.30 13.87 6.96
C GLY A 267 3.83 15.31 7.03
N PRO A 268 4.74 15.58 7.95
CA PRO A 268 5.42 16.86 8.05
C PRO A 268 6.26 17.12 6.78
N ASN A 269 6.61 18.40 6.57
CA ASN A 269 7.54 18.82 5.52
C ASN A 269 7.16 18.39 4.08
N GLY A 270 5.86 18.21 3.81
CA GLY A 270 5.37 17.81 2.49
C GLY A 270 5.60 16.32 2.16
N THR A 271 5.91 15.48 3.14
CA THR A 271 5.97 14.03 2.97
C THR A 271 4.58 13.42 2.90
N TYR A 272 4.46 12.25 2.29
CA TYR A 272 3.22 11.48 2.23
C TYR A 272 3.50 10.00 2.53
N GLN A 273 2.58 9.38 3.23
CA GLN A 273 2.51 7.94 3.40
C GLN A 273 1.23 7.41 2.76
N ALA A 274 1.30 6.23 2.16
CA ALA A 274 0.12 5.52 1.68
C ALA A 274 0.23 4.03 2.02
N ALA A 275 -0.92 3.37 2.11
CA ALA A 275 -1.01 1.93 2.27
C ALA A 275 -2.14 1.39 1.41
N ASP A 276 -1.87 0.32 0.66
CA ASP A 276 -2.87 -0.47 -0.04
C ASP A 276 -2.93 -1.84 0.64
N ALA A 277 -4.05 -2.13 1.29
CA ALA A 277 -4.30 -3.38 1.99
C ALA A 277 -5.25 -4.25 1.16
N LEU A 278 -4.75 -5.31 0.52
CA LEU A 278 -5.59 -6.33 -0.10
C LEU A 278 -6.10 -7.25 1.02
N TYR A 279 -7.31 -6.96 1.53
CA TYR A 279 -7.88 -7.64 2.67
C TYR A 279 -8.68 -8.90 2.33
N TYR A 280 -8.87 -9.16 1.04
CA TYR A 280 -9.46 -10.36 0.51
C TYR A 280 -8.81 -10.74 -0.82
N ALA A 281 -8.55 -12.02 -1.01
CA ALA A 281 -8.25 -12.64 -2.28
C ALA A 281 -9.00 -13.97 -2.40
N SER A 282 -9.52 -14.30 -3.58
CA SER A 282 -10.25 -15.55 -3.82
C SER A 282 -9.35 -16.78 -3.95
N GLY A 283 -8.04 -16.57 -4.02
CA GLY A 283 -7.02 -17.61 -4.18
C GLY A 283 -5.62 -17.01 -4.27
N GLY A 284 -4.58 -17.84 -4.37
CA GLY A 284 -3.19 -17.45 -4.55
C GLY A 284 -2.50 -16.91 -3.29
N TYR A 285 -3.02 -15.88 -2.66
CA TYR A 285 -2.48 -15.31 -1.42
C TYR A 285 -3.59 -14.90 -0.44
N TYR A 286 -3.30 -14.92 0.85
CA TYR A 286 -4.30 -14.64 1.88
C TYR A 286 -4.58 -13.14 2.04
N VAL A 287 -3.52 -12.34 2.12
CA VAL A 287 -3.57 -10.88 2.17
C VAL A 287 -2.32 -10.30 1.52
N GLY A 288 -2.43 -9.04 1.08
CA GLY A 288 -1.30 -8.25 0.60
C GLY A 288 -1.30 -6.87 1.28
N LEU A 289 -0.12 -6.37 1.59
CA LEU A 289 0.07 -5.02 2.11
C LEU A 289 1.16 -4.34 1.32
N THR A 290 0.83 -3.21 0.68
CA THR A 290 1.82 -2.34 0.05
C THR A 290 1.87 -1.04 0.82
N LEU A 291 3.07 -0.62 1.22
CA LEU A 291 3.32 0.64 1.91
C LEU A 291 4.16 1.57 1.03
N TYR A 292 3.84 2.85 1.07
CA TYR A 292 4.57 3.88 0.33
C TYR A 292 4.99 5.01 1.26
N GLN A 293 6.25 5.40 1.16
CA GLN A 293 6.77 6.63 1.75
C GLN A 293 7.25 7.53 0.61
N MET A 294 6.85 8.80 0.63
CA MET A 294 7.14 9.79 -0.40
C MET A 294 7.78 11.02 0.23
N TRP A 295 8.93 11.42 -0.28
CA TRP A 295 9.65 12.62 0.17
C TRP A 295 9.81 13.61 -0.97
N PRO A 296 9.64 14.91 -0.71
CA PRO A 296 10.03 15.92 -1.68
C PRO A 296 11.55 15.94 -1.83
N VAL A 297 12.01 15.93 -3.06
CA VAL A 297 13.43 16.07 -3.41
C VAL A 297 13.57 17.05 -4.57
N ASP A 298 14.74 17.66 -4.71
CA ASP A 298 15.09 18.45 -5.88
C ASP A 298 16.10 17.69 -6.76
N ILE A 299 15.85 17.62 -8.05
CA ILE A 299 16.76 16.98 -9.00
C ILE A 299 17.06 17.94 -10.12
N GLY A 300 18.21 18.60 -10.01
CA GLY A 300 18.65 19.57 -11.00
C GLY A 300 17.73 20.78 -11.14
N GLY A 301 17.22 21.30 -10.03
CA GLY A 301 16.28 22.43 -9.96
C GLY A 301 14.83 22.05 -10.28
N ARG A 302 14.49 20.75 -10.33
CA ARG A 302 13.13 20.27 -10.60
C ARG A 302 12.52 19.60 -9.37
N PRO A 303 11.37 20.10 -8.88
CA PRO A 303 10.62 19.42 -7.81
C PRO A 303 10.28 18.01 -8.23
N SER A 304 10.70 17.05 -7.42
CA SER A 304 10.56 15.61 -7.67
C SER A 304 10.17 14.90 -6.37
N THR A 305 9.83 13.64 -6.46
CA THR A 305 9.52 12.79 -5.31
C THR A 305 10.41 11.56 -5.32
N LEU A 306 11.14 11.34 -4.23
CA LEU A 306 11.67 10.03 -3.91
C LEU A 306 10.52 9.20 -3.33
N VAL A 307 10.28 8.03 -3.90
CA VAL A 307 9.27 7.07 -3.43
C VAL A 307 9.98 5.81 -2.99
N TRP A 308 9.70 5.37 -1.76
CA TRP A 308 9.93 4.00 -1.32
C TRP A 308 8.61 3.25 -1.35
N ARG A 309 8.66 1.99 -1.78
CA ARG A 309 7.54 1.06 -1.78
C ARG A 309 7.99 -0.25 -1.17
N GLY A 310 7.23 -0.76 -0.21
CA GLY A 310 7.40 -2.09 0.37
C GLY A 310 6.17 -2.94 0.14
N ASP A 311 6.34 -4.10 -0.45
CA ASP A 311 5.29 -5.06 -0.74
C ASP A 311 5.45 -6.29 0.16
N PHE A 312 4.37 -6.69 0.83
CA PHE A 312 4.33 -7.79 1.79
C PHE A 312 3.15 -8.69 1.45
N ILE A 313 3.40 -9.98 1.30
CA ILE A 313 2.37 -10.95 0.92
C ILE A 313 2.38 -12.13 1.90
N SER A 314 1.19 -12.58 2.27
CA SER A 314 0.96 -13.85 2.95
C SER A 314 0.26 -14.83 1.99
N SER A 315 0.82 -16.03 1.79
CA SER A 315 0.30 -17.02 0.84
C SER A 315 0.52 -18.45 1.33
N ALA A 316 -0.46 -19.32 1.08
CA ALA A 316 -0.34 -20.76 1.33
C ALA A 316 0.80 -21.37 0.51
N THR A 317 0.91 -20.99 -0.77
CA THR A 317 1.94 -21.52 -1.68
C THR A 317 3.34 -21.23 -1.16
N ILE A 318 3.57 -20.01 -0.63
CA ILE A 318 4.88 -19.64 -0.08
C ILE A 318 5.27 -20.49 1.12
N ALA A 319 4.31 -20.98 1.92
CA ALA A 319 4.59 -21.84 3.06
C ALA A 319 5.25 -23.17 2.66
N SER A 320 4.96 -23.67 1.48
CA SER A 320 5.51 -24.94 0.95
C SER A 320 6.81 -24.74 0.16
N LEU A 321 7.14 -23.50 -0.24
CA LEU A 321 8.35 -23.24 -1.02
C LEU A 321 9.59 -23.13 -0.13
N HIS A 322 10.68 -23.74 -0.57
CA HIS A 322 11.97 -23.73 0.12
C HIS A 322 13.12 -23.40 -0.84
N GLY A 323 14.19 -22.84 -0.32
CA GLY A 323 15.43 -22.62 -1.07
C GLY A 323 15.19 -21.86 -2.39
N ILE A 324 15.56 -22.48 -3.50
CA ILE A 324 15.54 -21.86 -4.84
C ILE A 324 14.13 -21.49 -5.29
N GLU A 325 13.11 -22.28 -4.99
CA GLU A 325 11.72 -22.01 -5.39
C GLU A 325 11.19 -20.73 -4.73
N ARG A 326 11.50 -20.53 -3.46
CA ARG A 326 11.14 -19.32 -2.74
C ARG A 326 11.81 -18.08 -3.34
N VAL A 327 13.12 -18.16 -3.63
CA VAL A 327 13.88 -17.09 -4.31
C VAL A 327 13.30 -16.80 -5.70
N ALA A 328 12.89 -17.82 -6.44
CA ALA A 328 12.25 -17.64 -7.75
C ALA A 328 10.92 -16.90 -7.65
N SER A 329 10.09 -17.23 -6.64
CA SER A 329 8.82 -16.55 -6.37
C SER A 329 9.03 -15.07 -5.99
N GLU A 330 9.96 -14.78 -5.09
CA GLU A 330 10.34 -13.41 -4.75
C GLU A 330 10.87 -12.63 -5.96
N SER A 331 11.69 -13.27 -6.81
CA SER A 331 12.20 -12.66 -8.04
C SER A 331 11.09 -12.38 -9.07
N ALA A 332 10.07 -13.23 -9.14
CA ALA A 332 8.90 -12.98 -9.99
C ALA A 332 8.12 -11.76 -9.48
N MET A 333 7.89 -11.68 -8.17
CA MET A 333 7.26 -10.53 -7.51
C MET A 333 8.02 -9.23 -7.80
N MET A 334 9.35 -9.22 -7.68
CA MET A 334 10.18 -8.05 -7.99
C MET A 334 10.06 -7.59 -9.43
N ARG A 335 10.00 -8.53 -10.41
CA ARG A 335 9.80 -8.20 -11.82
C ARG A 335 8.44 -7.54 -12.06
N ASP A 336 7.37 -8.06 -11.44
CA ASP A 336 6.03 -7.50 -11.59
C ASP A 336 5.93 -6.09 -10.94
N ILE A 337 6.56 -5.88 -9.78
CA ILE A 337 6.69 -4.57 -9.14
C ILE A 337 7.43 -3.58 -10.06
N SER A 338 8.58 -3.98 -10.62
CA SER A 338 9.34 -3.14 -11.55
C SER A 338 8.54 -2.71 -12.77
N LYS A 339 7.78 -3.64 -13.37
CA LYS A 339 6.87 -3.32 -14.49
C LYS A 339 5.80 -2.33 -14.09
N ALA A 340 5.14 -2.52 -12.94
CA ALA A 340 4.09 -1.63 -12.45
C ALA A 340 4.64 -0.21 -12.20
N ILE A 341 5.80 -0.08 -11.57
CA ILE A 341 6.45 1.22 -11.34
C ILE A 341 6.82 1.89 -12.66
N THR A 342 7.37 1.14 -13.61
CA THR A 342 7.75 1.66 -14.92
C THR A 342 6.53 2.16 -15.71
N ALA A 343 5.42 1.40 -15.69
CA ALA A 343 4.16 1.82 -16.29
C ALA A 343 3.62 3.10 -15.64
N PHE A 344 3.57 3.15 -14.31
CA PHE A 344 3.14 4.34 -13.58
C PHE A 344 4.00 5.57 -13.88
N ARG A 345 5.33 5.43 -13.88
CA ARG A 345 6.25 6.54 -14.21
C ARG A 345 6.05 7.05 -15.63
N ARG A 346 5.81 6.17 -16.59
CA ARG A 346 5.49 6.51 -17.98
C ARG A 346 4.21 7.35 -18.07
N ASP A 347 3.16 6.97 -17.36
CA ASP A 347 1.89 7.70 -17.30
C ASP A 347 2.05 9.08 -16.65
N MET A 348 2.98 9.21 -15.71
CA MET A 348 3.35 10.48 -15.07
C MET A 348 4.21 11.40 -15.98
N GLY A 349 4.49 11.01 -17.22
CA GLY A 349 5.36 11.75 -18.14
C GLY A 349 6.85 11.59 -17.86
N GLY A 350 7.25 10.61 -17.06
CA GLY A 350 8.64 10.31 -16.66
C GLY A 350 9.35 9.27 -17.51
N GLY A 351 8.89 8.97 -18.72
CA GLY A 351 9.48 7.96 -19.56
C GLY A 351 9.87 8.46 -20.93
N ARG A 352 11.12 8.79 -21.15
CA ARG A 352 11.82 8.70 -22.44
C ARG A 352 13.15 8.03 -22.22
#